data_1a22643b01501d5ab382834d7f4171a0
#
_entry.id   1a22643b01501d5ab382834d7f4171a0
#
_cell.length_a   1.000
_cell.length_b   1.000
_cell.length_c   1.000
_cell.angle_alpha   90.00
_cell.angle_beta   90.00
_cell.angle_gamma   90.00
#
_symmetry.space_group_name_H-M   'P 1'
#
loop_
_entity.id
_entity.type
_entity.pdbx_description
1 polymer ?
#
loop_
_entity_poly.entity_id
_entity_poly.type
_entity_poly.pdbx_seq_one_letter_code
_entity_poly.pdbx_strand_id
1 'polypeptide(L)'
;SAASDVYKRQALDKKQALKTAAYDVFSKKGYKEAGISEIAKQAGVAVGSFYNYYDSKEAIFLDVYVEENDRVRQAMMDDIDWQQDLVELVRQIFEQSRSLVSSNKILAEWHNPAISRTLRSHYSSGKGKATNTFHQFLVETFTNRMVAEGHSEEKIQDILQVYNLFYYMDIHITEGDFPGIGRTLEVLATTFARGVLYNEKG
;
A
#
# COMPACT_ATOMS: atom_id res chain seq x y z
N SER A 1 -16.19 -20.48 -26.44
CA SER A 1 -17.32 -20.18 -27.34
C SER A 1 -17.88 -18.82 -27.03
N ALA A 2 -18.52 -18.14 -28.02
CA ALA A 2 -19.07 -16.78 -27.85
C ALA A 2 -19.98 -16.65 -26.60
N ALA A 3 -20.78 -17.66 -26.28
CA ALA A 3 -21.62 -17.68 -25.08
C ALA A 3 -20.80 -17.71 -23.78
N SER A 4 -19.68 -18.44 -23.72
CA SER A 4 -18.77 -18.46 -22.57
C SER A 4 -18.09 -17.10 -22.38
N ASP A 5 -17.76 -16.42 -23.46
CA ASP A 5 -17.08 -15.11 -23.42
C ASP A 5 -18.04 -14.00 -22.97
N VAL A 6 -19.31 -14.05 -23.39
CA VAL A 6 -20.37 -13.15 -22.92
C VAL A 6 -20.61 -13.34 -21.42
N TYR A 7 -20.73 -14.58 -20.95
CA TYR A 7 -20.92 -14.87 -19.50
C TYR A 7 -19.74 -14.37 -18.65
N LYS A 8 -18.50 -14.62 -19.09
CA LYS A 8 -17.29 -14.12 -18.42
C LYS A 8 -17.27 -12.58 -18.34
N ARG A 9 -17.63 -11.90 -19.43
CA ARG A 9 -17.70 -10.43 -19.46
C ARG A 9 -18.74 -9.91 -18.48
N GLN A 10 -19.97 -10.48 -18.46
CA GLN A 10 -21.01 -10.10 -17.52
C GLN A 10 -20.60 -10.33 -16.05
N ALA A 11 -19.87 -11.39 -15.75
CA ALA A 11 -19.36 -11.67 -14.42
C ALA A 11 -18.30 -10.64 -14.00
N LEU A 12 -17.39 -10.26 -14.90
CA LEU A 12 -16.39 -9.21 -14.66
C LEU A 12 -17.06 -7.84 -14.46
N ASP A 13 -18.06 -7.50 -15.26
CA ASP A 13 -18.81 -6.24 -15.14
C ASP A 13 -19.51 -6.13 -13.78
N LYS A 14 -20.12 -7.21 -13.28
CA LYS A 14 -20.75 -7.25 -11.95
C LYS A 14 -19.74 -7.16 -10.82
N LYS A 15 -18.60 -7.84 -10.93
CA LYS A 15 -17.51 -7.74 -9.95
C LYS A 15 -16.99 -6.32 -9.86
N GLN A 16 -16.79 -5.67 -11.02
CA GLN A 16 -16.34 -4.27 -11.06
C GLN A 16 -17.41 -3.32 -10.49
N ALA A 17 -18.69 -3.53 -10.79
CA ALA A 17 -19.78 -2.74 -10.21
C ALA A 17 -19.82 -2.85 -8.68
N LEU A 18 -19.62 -4.06 -8.13
CA LEU A 18 -19.52 -4.28 -6.69
C LEU A 18 -18.32 -3.54 -6.09
N LYS A 19 -17.16 -3.60 -6.74
CA LYS A 19 -15.94 -2.92 -6.27
C LYS A 19 -16.11 -1.40 -6.29
N THR A 20 -16.68 -0.83 -7.34
CA THR A 20 -16.98 0.61 -7.43
C THR A 20 -17.96 1.06 -6.35
N ALA A 21 -19.04 0.30 -6.14
CA ALA A 21 -20.01 0.59 -5.07
C ALA A 21 -19.37 0.47 -3.68
N ALA A 22 -18.51 -0.53 -3.47
CA ALA A 22 -17.78 -0.71 -2.22
C ALA A 22 -16.83 0.46 -1.95
N TYR A 23 -16.07 0.91 -2.96
CA TYR A 23 -15.24 2.10 -2.87
C TYR A 23 -16.02 3.32 -2.39
N ASP A 24 -17.17 3.59 -3.01
CA ASP A 24 -18.02 4.72 -2.64
C ASP A 24 -18.55 4.63 -1.20
N VAL A 25 -18.98 3.43 -0.79
CA VAL A 25 -19.53 3.21 0.57
C VAL A 25 -18.41 3.33 1.61
N PHE A 26 -17.25 2.69 1.38
CA PHE A 26 -16.12 2.75 2.30
C PHE A 26 -15.51 4.16 2.39
N SER A 27 -15.44 4.89 1.29
CA SER A 27 -14.94 6.29 1.28
C SER A 27 -15.82 7.22 2.13
N LYS A 28 -17.12 6.94 2.21
CA LYS A 28 -18.08 7.77 2.97
C LYS A 28 -18.15 7.38 4.44
N LYS A 29 -18.18 6.08 4.75
CA LYS A 29 -18.50 5.53 6.06
C LYS A 29 -17.36 4.85 6.78
N GLY A 30 -16.27 4.49 6.08
CA GLY A 30 -15.22 3.61 6.59
C GLY A 30 -15.65 2.14 6.62
N TYR A 31 -14.74 1.27 7.08
CA TYR A 31 -14.95 -0.17 7.08
C TYR A 31 -16.06 -0.62 8.03
N LYS A 32 -16.09 -0.07 9.25
CA LYS A 32 -17.00 -0.53 10.32
C LYS A 32 -18.47 -0.34 9.95
N GLU A 33 -18.83 0.86 9.48
CA GLU A 33 -20.21 1.28 9.21
C GLU A 33 -20.73 0.81 7.84
N ALA A 34 -19.85 0.35 6.95
CA ALA A 34 -20.25 -0.17 5.64
C ALA A 34 -20.86 -1.57 5.75
N GLY A 35 -21.95 -1.80 5.01
CA GLY A 35 -22.66 -3.08 4.97
C GLY A 35 -22.69 -3.71 3.58
N ILE A 36 -22.59 -5.05 3.50
CA ILE A 36 -22.69 -5.80 2.23
C ILE A 36 -24.01 -5.52 1.51
N SER A 37 -25.12 -5.43 2.24
CA SER A 37 -26.44 -5.15 1.67
C SER A 37 -26.50 -3.79 0.98
N GLU A 38 -25.84 -2.78 1.53
CA GLU A 38 -25.76 -1.44 0.93
C GLU A 38 -24.91 -1.45 -0.34
N ILE A 39 -23.73 -2.11 -0.27
CA ILE A 39 -22.83 -2.26 -1.41
C ILE A 39 -23.53 -3.00 -2.56
N ALA A 40 -24.18 -4.13 -2.28
CA ALA A 40 -24.91 -4.91 -3.27
C ALA A 40 -26.06 -4.09 -3.90
N LYS A 41 -26.83 -3.39 -3.09
CA LYS A 41 -27.91 -2.50 -3.54
C LYS A 41 -27.39 -1.42 -4.48
N GLN A 42 -26.30 -0.74 -4.09
CA GLN A 42 -25.71 0.33 -4.90
C GLN A 42 -25.13 -0.21 -6.22
N ALA A 43 -24.58 -1.43 -6.22
CA ALA A 43 -24.09 -2.11 -7.41
C ALA A 43 -25.18 -2.68 -8.32
N GLY A 44 -26.45 -2.64 -7.92
CA GLY A 44 -27.56 -3.27 -8.64
C GLY A 44 -27.48 -4.81 -8.64
N VAL A 45 -26.89 -5.41 -7.61
CA VAL A 45 -26.66 -6.84 -7.45
C VAL A 45 -27.46 -7.35 -6.26
N ALA A 46 -28.12 -8.52 -6.38
CA ALA A 46 -28.78 -9.15 -5.24
C ALA A 46 -27.75 -9.52 -4.16
N VAL A 47 -28.09 -9.35 -2.86
CA VAL A 47 -27.18 -9.67 -1.75
C VAL A 47 -26.65 -11.12 -1.81
N GLY A 48 -27.50 -12.09 -2.16
CA GLY A 48 -27.07 -13.48 -2.35
C GLY A 48 -26.07 -13.66 -3.49
N SER A 49 -26.15 -12.82 -4.53
CA SER A 49 -25.22 -12.85 -5.65
C SER A 49 -23.85 -12.20 -5.34
N PHE A 50 -23.77 -11.37 -4.31
CA PHE A 50 -22.49 -10.80 -3.82
C PHE A 50 -21.48 -11.92 -3.54
N TYR A 51 -21.93 -12.98 -2.86
CA TYR A 51 -21.08 -14.09 -2.45
C TYR A 51 -20.56 -14.97 -3.60
N ASN A 52 -21.03 -14.75 -4.83
CA ASN A 52 -20.44 -15.34 -6.03
C ASN A 52 -19.13 -14.65 -6.45
N TYR A 53 -18.84 -13.46 -5.91
CA TYR A 53 -17.71 -12.61 -6.28
C TYR A 53 -16.74 -12.37 -5.13
N TYR A 54 -17.23 -12.27 -3.91
CA TYR A 54 -16.45 -11.99 -2.70
C TYR A 54 -16.98 -12.81 -1.53
N ASP A 55 -16.09 -13.53 -0.87
CA ASP A 55 -16.44 -14.42 0.25
C ASP A 55 -16.90 -13.65 1.51
N SER A 56 -16.48 -12.39 1.65
CA SER A 56 -16.76 -11.58 2.84
C SER A 56 -16.61 -10.07 2.57
N LYS A 57 -17.00 -9.25 3.57
CA LYS A 57 -16.75 -7.81 3.57
C LYS A 57 -15.25 -7.51 3.58
N GLU A 58 -14.47 -8.30 4.30
CA GLU A 58 -13.02 -8.20 4.36
C GLU A 58 -12.39 -8.41 2.97
N ALA A 59 -12.88 -9.37 2.20
CA ALA A 59 -12.35 -9.69 0.87
C ALA A 59 -12.56 -8.54 -0.13
N ILE A 60 -13.76 -7.96 -0.17
CA ILE A 60 -14.01 -6.80 -1.05
C ILE A 60 -13.30 -5.54 -0.54
N PHE A 61 -13.20 -5.35 0.78
CA PHE A 61 -12.46 -4.23 1.34
C PHE A 61 -10.97 -4.31 0.98
N LEU A 62 -10.36 -5.49 1.10
CA LEU A 62 -8.96 -5.70 0.70
C LEU A 62 -8.73 -5.36 -0.78
N ASP A 63 -9.61 -5.79 -1.67
CA ASP A 63 -9.51 -5.49 -3.11
C ASP A 63 -9.61 -3.98 -3.38
N VAL A 64 -10.53 -3.28 -2.69
CA VAL A 64 -10.68 -1.81 -2.75
C VAL A 64 -9.46 -1.11 -2.15
N TYR A 65 -8.97 -1.58 -1.00
CA TYR A 65 -7.82 -1.00 -0.31
C TYR A 65 -6.56 -1.05 -1.17
N VAL A 66 -6.27 -2.21 -1.76
CA VAL A 66 -5.08 -2.40 -2.61
C VAL A 66 -5.13 -1.47 -3.82
N GLU A 67 -6.28 -1.40 -4.50
CA GLU A 67 -6.44 -0.51 -5.67
C GLU A 67 -6.31 0.98 -5.28
N GLU A 68 -6.91 1.39 -4.17
CA GLU A 68 -6.80 2.78 -3.69
C GLU A 68 -5.37 3.11 -3.23
N ASN A 69 -4.70 2.19 -2.54
CA ASN A 69 -3.30 2.36 -2.16
C ASN A 69 -2.41 2.52 -3.40
N ASP A 70 -2.58 1.66 -4.42
CA ASP A 70 -1.80 1.74 -5.65
C ASP A 70 -2.05 3.06 -6.40
N ARG A 71 -3.31 3.51 -6.51
CA ARG A 71 -3.69 4.78 -7.13
C ARG A 71 -3.02 5.97 -6.43
N VAL A 72 -3.08 5.99 -5.11
CA VAL A 72 -2.53 7.07 -4.30
C VAL A 72 -0.99 7.06 -4.33
N ARG A 73 -0.37 5.87 -4.27
CA ARG A 73 1.08 5.72 -4.38
C ARG A 73 1.59 6.08 -5.78
N GLN A 74 0.82 5.80 -6.84
CA GLN A 74 1.16 6.26 -8.19
C GLN A 74 1.22 7.79 -8.26
N ALA A 75 0.21 8.49 -7.74
CA ALA A 75 0.21 9.94 -7.68
C ALA A 75 1.43 10.49 -6.91
N MET A 76 1.82 9.82 -5.81
CA MET A 76 3.02 10.17 -5.05
C MET A 76 4.31 9.95 -5.86
N MET A 77 4.41 8.84 -6.62
CA MET A 77 5.55 8.58 -7.50
C MET A 77 5.69 9.65 -8.59
N ASP A 78 4.57 10.17 -9.10
CA ASP A 78 4.54 11.19 -10.14
C ASP A 78 4.89 12.61 -9.61
N ASP A 79 4.62 12.89 -8.33
CA ASP A 79 4.77 14.20 -7.71
C ASP A 79 6.14 14.45 -7.05
N ILE A 80 6.81 13.40 -6.59
CA ILE A 80 8.11 13.51 -5.91
C ILE A 80 9.26 13.71 -6.90
N ASP A 81 10.16 14.65 -6.62
CA ASP A 81 11.46 14.73 -7.29
C ASP A 81 12.42 13.66 -6.73
N TRP A 82 12.57 12.57 -7.46
CA TRP A 82 13.41 11.42 -7.07
C TRP A 82 14.92 11.68 -7.20
N GLN A 83 15.34 12.83 -7.75
CA GLN A 83 16.75 13.21 -7.88
C GLN A 83 17.24 14.16 -6.78
N GLN A 84 16.35 14.60 -5.90
CA GLN A 84 16.68 15.47 -4.78
C GLN A 84 17.65 14.79 -3.78
N ASP A 85 18.13 15.55 -2.78
CA ASP A 85 18.93 15.02 -1.68
C ASP A 85 18.27 13.79 -1.02
N LEU A 86 19.07 12.76 -0.73
CA LEU A 86 18.56 11.47 -0.23
C LEU A 86 17.81 11.61 1.10
N VAL A 87 18.33 12.45 2.00
CA VAL A 87 17.69 12.65 3.32
C VAL A 87 16.36 13.37 3.17
N GLU A 88 16.32 14.37 2.30
CA GLU A 88 15.11 15.12 1.98
C GLU A 88 14.07 14.22 1.29
N LEU A 89 14.53 13.39 0.35
CA LEU A 89 13.69 12.40 -0.32
C LEU A 89 13.03 11.43 0.68
N VAL A 90 13.81 10.85 1.58
CA VAL A 90 13.30 9.95 2.61
C VAL A 90 12.29 10.66 3.51
N ARG A 91 12.58 11.90 3.95
CA ARG A 91 11.68 12.71 4.76
C ARG A 91 10.35 12.97 4.04
N GLN A 92 10.40 13.35 2.77
CA GLN A 92 9.22 13.63 1.95
C GLN A 92 8.36 12.37 1.73
N ILE A 93 8.97 11.19 1.53
CA ILE A 93 8.26 9.92 1.42
C ILE A 93 7.43 9.65 2.70
N PHE A 94 8.03 9.82 3.89
CA PHE A 94 7.32 9.62 5.15
C PHE A 94 6.21 10.66 5.38
N GLU A 95 6.47 11.93 5.08
CA GLU A 95 5.51 13.02 5.23
C GLU A 95 4.30 12.83 4.32
N GLN A 96 4.52 12.57 3.04
CA GLN A 96 3.43 12.32 2.08
C GLN A 96 2.66 11.05 2.44
N SER A 97 3.36 9.95 2.80
CA SER A 97 2.69 8.71 3.22
C SER A 97 1.76 8.93 4.40
N ARG A 98 2.22 9.67 5.42
CA ARG A 98 1.41 10.00 6.60
C ARG A 98 0.22 10.89 6.24
N SER A 99 0.41 11.90 5.42
CA SER A 99 -0.65 12.79 4.93
C SER A 99 -1.72 12.01 4.15
N LEU A 100 -1.31 11.14 3.24
CA LEU A 100 -2.21 10.34 2.42
C LEU A 100 -3.04 9.36 3.25
N VAL A 101 -2.41 8.68 4.22
CA VAL A 101 -3.14 7.77 5.13
C VAL A 101 -4.12 8.55 6.00
N SER A 102 -3.73 9.70 6.56
CA SER A 102 -4.61 10.47 7.46
C SER A 102 -5.78 11.15 6.75
N SER A 103 -5.63 11.53 5.49
CA SER A 103 -6.65 12.23 4.70
C SER A 103 -7.60 11.31 3.93
N ASN A 104 -7.28 10.03 3.82
CA ASN A 104 -8.04 9.05 3.04
C ASN A 104 -8.71 8.03 3.96
N LYS A 105 -10.05 7.99 3.99
CA LYS A 105 -10.80 7.10 4.89
C LYS A 105 -10.54 5.61 4.64
N ILE A 106 -10.26 5.20 3.41
CA ILE A 106 -9.93 3.81 3.08
C ILE A 106 -8.55 3.49 3.61
N LEU A 107 -7.54 4.34 3.34
CA LEU A 107 -6.17 4.08 3.77
C LEU A 107 -5.97 4.23 5.29
N ALA A 108 -6.75 5.08 5.95
CA ALA A 108 -6.75 5.23 7.41
C ALA A 108 -7.14 3.93 8.15
N GLU A 109 -7.86 3.01 7.48
CA GLU A 109 -8.22 1.70 8.02
C GLU A 109 -7.02 0.76 8.24
N TRP A 110 -5.82 1.15 7.78
CA TRP A 110 -4.56 0.48 8.13
C TRP A 110 -4.35 0.32 9.64
N HIS A 111 -4.85 1.29 10.40
CA HIS A 111 -4.76 1.30 11.86
C HIS A 111 -6.02 0.73 12.57
N ASN A 112 -7.07 0.38 11.82
CA ASN A 112 -8.30 -0.16 12.41
C ASN A 112 -8.11 -1.64 12.80
N PRO A 113 -8.20 -2.01 14.11
CA PRO A 113 -8.01 -3.40 14.57
C PRO A 113 -8.95 -4.41 13.90
N ALA A 114 -10.13 -3.95 13.43
CA ALA A 114 -11.11 -4.83 12.79
C ALA A 114 -10.65 -5.37 11.43
N ILE A 115 -9.74 -4.68 10.73
CA ILE A 115 -9.29 -5.05 9.38
C ILE A 115 -7.77 -5.02 9.20
N SER A 116 -7.03 -4.33 10.06
CA SER A 116 -5.58 -4.16 9.93
C SER A 116 -4.81 -5.49 9.82
N ARG A 117 -5.26 -6.53 10.52
CA ARG A 117 -4.64 -7.86 10.42
C ARG A 117 -4.71 -8.42 8.99
N THR A 118 -5.86 -8.29 8.34
CA THR A 118 -6.07 -8.75 6.95
C THR A 118 -5.19 -7.96 5.98
N LEU A 119 -5.12 -6.64 6.13
CA LEU A 119 -4.27 -5.77 5.31
C LEU A 119 -2.79 -6.11 5.47
N ARG A 120 -2.31 -6.21 6.71
CA ARG A 120 -0.92 -6.56 7.03
C ARG A 120 -0.55 -7.95 6.53
N SER A 121 -1.45 -8.93 6.69
CA SER A 121 -1.25 -10.29 6.15
C SER A 121 -1.10 -10.29 4.63
N HIS A 122 -1.87 -9.47 3.91
CA HIS A 122 -1.72 -9.32 2.47
C HIS A 122 -0.32 -8.79 2.11
N TYR A 123 0.10 -7.65 2.67
CA TYR A 123 1.38 -7.01 2.34
C TYR A 123 2.61 -7.77 2.85
N SER A 124 2.48 -8.58 3.90
CA SER A 124 3.55 -9.47 4.37
C SER A 124 3.69 -10.75 3.56
N SER A 125 2.65 -11.14 2.80
CA SER A 125 2.70 -12.32 1.95
C SER A 125 3.67 -12.13 0.78
N GLY A 126 4.27 -13.23 0.30
CA GLY A 126 5.15 -13.19 -0.86
C GLY A 126 4.45 -12.63 -2.10
N LYS A 127 3.16 -12.96 -2.30
CA LYS A 127 2.35 -12.42 -3.39
C LYS A 127 2.09 -10.92 -3.23
N GLY A 128 1.66 -10.49 -2.04
CA GLY A 128 1.38 -9.08 -1.78
C GLY A 128 2.61 -8.20 -1.91
N LYS A 129 3.77 -8.68 -1.43
CA LYS A 129 5.05 -7.98 -1.62
C LYS A 129 5.45 -7.90 -3.10
N ALA A 130 5.30 -9.00 -3.85
CA ALA A 130 5.63 -9.05 -5.27
C ALA A 130 4.71 -8.18 -6.16
N THR A 131 3.49 -7.89 -5.72
CA THR A 131 2.54 -7.04 -6.44
C THR A 131 2.48 -5.60 -5.89
N ASN A 132 3.24 -5.27 -4.85
CA ASN A 132 3.30 -3.91 -4.31
C ASN A 132 4.15 -3.02 -5.23
N THR A 133 3.49 -2.31 -6.14
CA THR A 133 4.14 -1.47 -7.17
C THR A 133 5.03 -0.39 -6.57
N PHE A 134 4.59 0.23 -5.47
CA PHE A 134 5.39 1.26 -4.79
C PHE A 134 6.65 0.69 -4.14
N HIS A 135 6.56 -0.48 -3.49
CA HIS A 135 7.74 -1.15 -2.94
C HIS A 135 8.77 -1.49 -4.03
N GLN A 136 8.31 -2.05 -5.15
CA GLN A 136 9.20 -2.36 -6.29
C GLN A 136 9.85 -1.11 -6.87
N PHE A 137 9.05 -0.05 -7.06
CA PHE A 137 9.56 1.24 -7.54
C PHE A 137 10.64 1.82 -6.63
N LEU A 138 10.45 1.77 -5.30
CA LEU A 138 11.48 2.25 -4.35
C LEU A 138 12.76 1.42 -4.44
N VAL A 139 12.65 0.09 -4.49
CA VAL A 139 13.82 -0.80 -4.63
C VAL A 139 14.59 -0.48 -5.90
N GLU A 140 13.91 -0.34 -7.04
CA GLU A 140 14.52 -0.03 -8.32
C GLU A 140 15.16 1.36 -8.32
N THR A 141 14.43 2.38 -7.86
CA THR A 141 14.89 3.78 -7.84
C THR A 141 16.12 3.95 -6.97
N PHE A 142 16.12 3.40 -5.75
CA PHE A 142 17.29 3.48 -4.87
C PHE A 142 18.45 2.64 -5.37
N THR A 143 18.22 1.46 -5.94
CA THR A 143 19.28 0.64 -6.55
C THR A 143 19.96 1.40 -7.69
N ASN A 144 19.17 1.94 -8.63
CA ASN A 144 19.71 2.69 -9.77
C ASN A 144 20.49 3.92 -9.34
N ARG A 145 20.00 4.64 -8.33
CA ARG A 145 20.71 5.79 -7.76
C ARG A 145 22.05 5.38 -7.16
N MET A 146 22.11 4.34 -6.33
CA MET A 146 23.35 3.86 -5.72
C MET A 146 24.35 3.35 -6.74
N VAL A 147 23.90 2.68 -7.80
CA VAL A 147 24.74 2.27 -8.93
C VAL A 147 25.33 3.52 -9.62
N ALA A 148 24.51 4.53 -9.89
CA ALA A 148 24.96 5.78 -10.51
C ALA A 148 25.95 6.57 -9.64
N GLU A 149 25.83 6.48 -8.32
CA GLU A 149 26.76 7.08 -7.33
C GLU A 149 28.05 6.25 -7.13
N GLY A 150 28.19 5.09 -7.79
CA GLY A 150 29.40 4.27 -7.80
C GLY A 150 29.56 3.35 -6.59
N HIS A 151 28.49 3.08 -5.84
CA HIS A 151 28.53 2.12 -4.72
C HIS A 151 28.81 0.70 -5.18
N SER A 152 29.54 -0.08 -4.38
CA SER A 152 29.77 -1.49 -4.63
C SER A 152 28.49 -2.31 -4.52
N GLU A 153 28.43 -3.43 -5.23
CA GLU A 153 27.29 -4.36 -5.16
C GLU A 153 27.01 -4.83 -3.72
N GLU A 154 28.06 -5.14 -2.95
CA GLU A 154 27.96 -5.53 -1.54
C GLU A 154 27.26 -4.43 -0.71
N LYS A 155 27.70 -3.16 -0.85
CA LYS A 155 27.11 -2.03 -0.14
C LYS A 155 25.64 -1.80 -0.54
N ILE A 156 25.32 -1.94 -1.83
CA ILE A 156 23.93 -1.85 -2.31
C ILE A 156 23.07 -2.93 -1.66
N GLN A 157 23.55 -4.18 -1.59
CA GLN A 157 22.81 -5.26 -0.94
C GLN A 157 22.59 -4.98 0.55
N ASP A 158 23.58 -4.48 1.27
CA ASP A 158 23.44 -4.11 2.69
C ASP A 158 22.38 -3.01 2.89
N ILE A 159 22.39 -1.99 2.05
CA ILE A 159 21.40 -0.90 2.10
C ILE A 159 20.00 -1.42 1.80
N LEU A 160 19.84 -2.30 0.81
CA LEU A 160 18.56 -2.93 0.51
C LEU A 160 18.07 -3.83 1.64
N GLN A 161 18.96 -4.49 2.37
CA GLN A 161 18.57 -5.26 3.57
C GLN A 161 18.05 -4.36 4.69
N VAL A 162 18.67 -3.20 4.91
CA VAL A 162 18.14 -2.20 5.87
C VAL A 162 16.77 -1.68 5.41
N TYR A 163 16.60 -1.38 4.13
CA TYR A 163 15.29 -1.00 3.59
C TYR A 163 14.23 -2.10 3.79
N ASN A 164 14.58 -3.37 3.55
CA ASN A 164 13.68 -4.49 3.80
C ASN A 164 13.31 -4.62 5.29
N LEU A 165 14.22 -4.28 6.21
CA LEU A 165 13.93 -4.24 7.64
C LEU A 165 12.92 -3.12 7.97
N PHE A 166 13.06 -1.92 7.39
CA PHE A 166 12.07 -0.86 7.56
C PHE A 166 10.69 -1.28 7.03
N TYR A 167 10.63 -1.89 5.85
CA TYR A 167 9.40 -2.43 5.29
C TYR A 167 8.77 -3.49 6.21
N TYR A 168 9.59 -4.40 6.76
CA TYR A 168 9.13 -5.40 7.73
C TYR A 168 8.56 -4.75 8.99
N MET A 169 9.26 -3.80 9.57
CA MET A 169 8.81 -3.11 10.79
C MET A 169 7.49 -2.35 10.56
N ASP A 170 7.34 -1.65 9.45
CA ASP A 170 6.10 -0.92 9.11
C ASP A 170 4.88 -1.85 9.00
N ILE A 171 5.07 -3.05 8.46
CA ILE A 171 3.99 -4.03 8.33
C ILE A 171 3.69 -4.75 9.64
N HIS A 172 4.70 -5.09 10.45
CA HIS A 172 4.53 -6.01 11.58
C HIS A 172 4.38 -5.30 12.93
N ILE A 173 4.89 -4.09 13.09
CA ILE A 173 4.80 -3.34 14.34
C ILE A 173 3.66 -2.32 14.25
N THR A 174 2.72 -2.41 15.19
CA THR A 174 1.59 -1.48 15.27
C THR A 174 1.84 -0.38 16.31
N GLU A 175 1.03 0.70 16.27
CA GLU A 175 1.03 1.71 17.33
C GLU A 175 0.66 1.12 18.71
N GLY A 176 -0.06 -0.01 18.73
CA GLY A 176 -0.36 -0.75 19.96
C GLY A 176 0.84 -1.51 20.52
N ASP A 177 1.71 -2.01 19.65
CA ASP A 177 2.94 -2.74 20.04
C ASP A 177 4.05 -1.75 20.43
N PHE A 178 4.18 -0.66 19.69
CA PHE A 178 5.19 0.37 19.91
C PHE A 178 4.60 1.76 19.62
N PRO A 179 4.14 2.50 20.64
CA PRO A 179 3.61 3.85 20.46
C PRO A 179 4.63 4.79 19.82
N GLY A 180 4.23 5.46 18.72
CA GLY A 180 5.11 6.36 17.97
C GLY A 180 6.00 5.65 16.94
N ILE A 181 5.69 4.40 16.57
CA ILE A 181 6.47 3.62 15.59
C ILE A 181 6.68 4.37 14.28
N GLY A 182 5.66 5.02 13.74
CA GLY A 182 5.76 5.74 12.47
C GLY A 182 6.79 6.86 12.53
N ARG A 183 6.83 7.64 13.62
CA ARG A 183 7.86 8.67 13.82
C ARG A 183 9.24 8.07 14.06
N THR A 184 9.31 6.98 14.79
CA THR A 184 10.58 6.27 15.03
C THR A 184 11.18 5.75 13.74
N LEU A 185 10.38 5.15 12.86
CA LEU A 185 10.84 4.69 11.54
C LEU A 185 11.34 5.85 10.67
N GLU A 186 10.66 6.99 10.67
CA GLU A 186 11.12 8.20 9.97
C GLU A 186 12.49 8.66 10.47
N VAL A 187 12.68 8.73 11.79
CA VAL A 187 13.96 9.15 12.41
C VAL A 187 15.08 8.16 12.06
N LEU A 188 14.82 6.85 12.16
CA LEU A 188 15.80 5.82 11.81
C LEU A 188 16.17 5.88 10.32
N ALA A 189 15.18 5.96 9.43
CA ALA A 189 15.40 5.99 7.99
C ALA A 189 16.17 7.24 7.55
N THR A 190 15.83 8.43 8.09
CA THR A 190 16.55 9.68 7.78
C THR A 190 17.97 9.69 8.35
N THR A 191 18.18 9.12 9.53
CA THR A 191 19.52 8.98 10.13
C THR A 191 20.37 8.01 9.33
N PHE A 192 19.79 6.88 8.90
CA PHE A 192 20.46 5.91 8.05
C PHE A 192 20.85 6.53 6.69
N ALA A 193 19.94 7.27 6.05
CA ALA A 193 20.20 7.97 4.79
C ALA A 193 21.37 8.95 4.91
N ARG A 194 21.48 9.70 6.02
CA ARG A 194 22.66 10.54 6.31
C ARG A 194 23.93 9.71 6.38
N GLY A 195 23.92 8.57 7.09
CA GLY A 195 25.08 7.69 7.21
C GLY A 195 25.55 7.15 5.85
N VAL A 196 24.65 6.84 4.94
CA VAL A 196 24.97 6.41 3.57
C VAL A 196 25.73 7.49 2.81
N LEU A 197 25.30 8.77 2.93
CA LEU A 197 25.91 9.90 2.22
C LEU A 197 27.28 10.33 2.80
N TYR A 198 27.49 10.19 4.11
CA TYR A 198 28.71 10.70 4.77
C TYR A 198 29.86 9.71 4.82
N ASN A 199 29.63 8.42 4.60
CA ASN A 199 30.70 7.41 4.59
C ASN A 199 31.60 7.42 3.33
N GLU A 200 31.42 8.38 2.41
CA GLU A 200 32.18 8.47 1.15
C GLU A 200 33.22 9.60 1.12
N LYS A 201 33.40 10.31 2.22
CA LYS A 201 34.43 11.39 2.33
C LYS A 201 35.61 10.98 3.23
N GLY A 202 35.86 9.67 3.33
CA GLY A 202 37.01 9.11 4.04
C GLY A 202 38.01 8.50 3.10
#